data_a41251a569e4bdb674a78a1b60d1bec4
#
_entry.id   a41251a569e4bdb674a78a1b60d1bec4
#
_cell.length_a   1.000
_cell.length_b   1.000
_cell.length_c   1.000
_cell.angle_alpha   90.00
_cell.angle_beta   90.00
_cell.angle_gamma   90.00
#
_symmetry.space_group_name_H-M   'P 1'
#
loop_
_entity.id
_entity.type
_entity.pdbx_description
1 polymer ?
#
loop_
_entity_poly.entity_id
_entity_poly.type
_entity_poly.pdbx_seq_one_letter_code
_entity_poly.pdbx_strand_id
1 'polypeptide(L)' 'MGVDISREERDFLQELLEEKHKSLIHEINHTDTDDFEEMLKRKVNILEQLKRKLATSE' A
#
# COMPACT_ATOMS: atom_id res chain seq x y z
N MET A 1 -15.80 -6.81 11.16
CA MET A 1 -14.71 -7.14 12.07
C MET A 1 -13.63 -6.07 11.99
N GLY A 2 -13.28 -5.51 13.12
CA GLY A 2 -12.32 -4.42 13.18
C GLY A 2 -11.00 -4.88 13.77
N VAL A 3 -9.98 -4.09 13.52
CA VAL A 3 -8.66 -4.31 14.10
C VAL A 3 -8.37 -3.12 15.02
N ASP A 4 -8.05 -3.45 16.26
CA ASP A 4 -7.72 -2.42 17.24
C ASP A 4 -6.23 -2.14 17.21
N ILE A 5 -5.88 -0.96 16.74
CA ILE A 5 -4.48 -0.54 16.71
C ILE A 5 -4.39 0.84 17.36
N SER A 6 -3.23 1.10 17.96
CA SER A 6 -2.98 2.40 18.55
C SER A 6 -2.67 3.43 17.46
N ARG A 7 -2.69 4.70 17.85
CA ARG A 7 -2.34 5.76 16.91
C ARG A 7 -0.90 5.58 16.43
N GLU A 8 -0.03 5.21 17.32
CA GLU A 8 1.38 5.00 17.01
C GLU A 8 1.55 3.87 16.00
N GLU A 9 0.81 2.79 16.20
CA GLU A 9 0.85 1.65 15.29
C GLU A 9 0.29 2.04 13.92
N ARG A 10 -0.80 2.80 13.91
CA ARG A 10 -1.38 3.25 12.67
C ARG A 10 -0.42 4.14 11.89
N ASP A 11 0.23 5.08 12.58
CA ASP A 11 1.17 5.98 11.94
C ASP A 11 2.33 5.20 11.33
N PHE A 12 2.82 4.20 12.04
CA PHE A 12 3.90 3.37 11.55
C PHE A 12 3.48 2.57 10.32
N LEU A 13 2.26 2.02 10.35
CA LEU A 13 1.74 1.29 9.21
C LEU A 13 1.59 2.19 7.99
N GLN A 14 1.13 3.42 8.18
CA GLN A 14 1.02 4.36 7.07
C GLN A 14 2.38 4.65 6.47
N GLU A 15 3.40 4.78 7.30
CA GLU A 15 4.76 4.97 6.82
C GLU A 15 5.22 3.79 5.96
N LEU A 16 4.98 2.58 6.45
CA LEU A 16 5.36 1.37 5.72
C LEU A 16 4.63 1.29 4.40
N LEU A 17 3.34 1.62 4.40
CA LEU A 17 2.55 1.57 3.18
C LEU A 17 3.04 2.59 2.17
N GLU A 18 3.43 3.77 2.62
CA GLU A 18 3.96 4.78 1.72
C GLU A 18 5.28 4.35 1.09
N GLU A 19 6.15 3.75 1.88
CA GLU A 19 7.41 3.24 1.36
C GLU A 19 7.18 2.13 0.35
N LYS A 20 6.25 1.24 0.66
CA LYS A 20 5.92 0.14 -0.26
C LYS A 20 5.29 0.68 -1.53
N HIS A 21 4.47 1.73 -1.41
CA HIS A 21 3.85 2.36 -2.57
C HIS A 21 4.92 2.88 -3.53
N LYS A 22 5.89 3.60 -3.00
CA LYS A 22 6.99 4.13 -3.82
C LYS A 22 7.76 3.01 -4.49
N SER A 23 8.02 1.94 -3.74
CA SER A 23 8.74 0.79 -4.27
C SER A 23 7.97 0.13 -5.41
N LEU A 24 6.65 -0.04 -5.24
CA LEU A 24 5.83 -0.65 -6.28
C LEU A 24 5.78 0.21 -7.53
N ILE A 25 5.64 1.52 -7.37
CA ILE A 25 5.62 2.44 -8.52
C ILE A 25 6.95 2.36 -9.27
N HIS A 26 8.06 2.31 -8.52
CA HIS A 26 9.37 2.19 -9.13
C HIS A 26 9.48 0.90 -9.95
N GLU A 27 9.01 -0.21 -9.40
CA GLU A 27 9.04 -1.49 -10.09
C GLU A 27 8.16 -1.47 -11.35
N ILE A 28 7.00 -0.83 -11.27
CA ILE A 28 6.10 -0.73 -12.43
C ILE A 28 6.81 0.01 -13.56
N ASN A 29 7.54 1.06 -13.23
CA ASN A 29 8.23 1.86 -14.25
C ASN A 29 9.43 1.15 -14.86
N HIS A 30 9.90 0.09 -14.22
CA HIS A 30 11.09 -0.61 -14.67
C HIS A 30 10.84 -2.05 -15.11
N THR A 31 9.58 -2.48 -15.14
CA THR A 31 9.28 -3.82 -15.58
C THR A 31 8.99 -3.85 -17.07
N ASP A 32 9.41 -4.94 -17.72
CA ASP A 32 9.20 -5.12 -19.16
C ASP A 32 8.12 -6.16 -19.44
N THR A 33 7.57 -6.77 -18.40
CA THR A 33 6.59 -7.84 -18.53
C THR A 33 5.20 -7.34 -18.18
N ASP A 34 4.27 -7.45 -19.12
CA ASP A 34 2.90 -6.98 -18.91
C ASP A 34 2.21 -7.68 -17.75
N ASP A 35 2.40 -8.99 -17.65
CA ASP A 35 1.77 -9.77 -16.57
C ASP A 35 2.27 -9.32 -15.20
N PHE A 36 3.55 -9.07 -15.10
CA PHE A 36 4.14 -8.64 -13.85
C PHE A 36 3.70 -7.22 -13.50
N GLU A 37 3.63 -6.36 -14.52
CA GLU A 37 3.16 -5.00 -14.32
C GLU A 37 1.73 -4.98 -13.81
N GLU A 38 0.88 -5.84 -14.36
CA GLU A 38 -0.51 -5.93 -13.94
C GLU A 38 -0.62 -6.38 -12.49
N MET A 39 0.21 -7.33 -12.10
CA MET A 39 0.24 -7.79 -10.72
C MET A 39 0.66 -6.67 -9.77
N LEU A 40 1.65 -5.88 -10.17
CA LEU A 40 2.11 -4.75 -9.36
C LEU A 40 1.03 -3.70 -9.21
N LYS A 41 0.32 -3.40 -10.29
CA LYS A 41 -0.77 -2.43 -10.27
C LYS A 41 -1.88 -2.87 -9.33
N ARG A 42 -2.16 -4.17 -9.30
CA ARG A 42 -3.16 -4.72 -8.40
C ARG A 42 -2.74 -4.52 -6.95
N LYS A 43 -1.47 -4.74 -6.66
CA LYS A 43 -0.94 -4.52 -5.31
C LYS A 43 -1.01 -3.05 -4.91
N VAL A 44 -0.73 -2.16 -5.84
CA VAL A 44 -0.85 -0.72 -5.57
C VAL A 44 -2.29 -0.37 -5.21
N ASN A 45 -3.24 -0.93 -5.94
CA ASN A 45 -4.65 -0.68 -5.67
C ASN A 45 -5.05 -1.14 -4.27
N ILE A 46 -4.60 -2.34 -3.88
CA ILE A 46 -4.87 -2.87 -2.55
C ILE A 46 -4.25 -1.95 -1.48
N LEU A 47 -3.03 -1.52 -1.74
CA LEU A 47 -2.32 -0.66 -0.81
C LEU A 47 -3.02 0.68 -0.61
N GLU A 48 -3.51 1.27 -1.70
CA GLU A 48 -4.23 2.53 -1.63
C GLU A 48 -5.52 2.39 -0.82
N GLN A 49 -6.20 1.25 -0.98
CA GLN A 49 -7.40 0.99 -0.20
C GLN A 49 -7.07 0.85 1.28
N LEU A 50 -5.97 0.18 1.59
CA LEU A 50 -5.54 0.04 2.98
C LEU A 50 -5.19 1.38 3.59
N LYS A 51 -4.49 2.23 2.86
CA LYS A 51 -4.15 3.57 3.34
C LYS A 51 -5.42 4.36 3.66
N ARG A 52 -6.40 4.25 2.80
CA ARG A 52 -7.67 4.95 3.00
C ARG A 52 -8.39 4.46 4.25
N LYS A 53 -8.42 3.15 4.44
CA LYS A 53 -9.06 2.56 5.61
C LYS A 53 -8.37 2.96 6.90
N LEU A 54 -7.04 3.00 6.88
CA LEU A 54 -6.29 3.41 8.06
C LEU A 54 -6.52 4.89 8.37
N ALA A 55 -6.65 5.71 7.35
CA ALA A 55 -6.88 7.14 7.54
C ALA A 55 -8.23 7.42 8.20
N THR A 56 -9.22 6.57 7.95
CA THR A 56 -10.56 6.74 8.52
C THR A 56 -10.78 5.92 9.78
N SER A 57 -9.82 5.09 10.14
CA SER A 57 -9.91 4.26 11.34
C SER A 57 -9.57 5.09 12.57
N GLU A 58 -10.22 4.78 13.65
CA GLU A 58 -9.93 5.47 14.92
C GLU A 58 -9.32 4.56 15.93
#